data_84bfe1123888708d1bcec44260448818
#
_entry.id   84bfe1123888708d1bcec44260448818
#
_cell.length_a   1.000
_cell.length_b   1.000
_cell.length_c   1.000
_cell.angle_alpha   90.00
_cell.angle_beta   90.00
_cell.angle_gamma   90.00
#
_symmetry.space_group_name_H-M   'P 1'
#
loop_
_entity.id
_entity.type
_entity.pdbx_description
1 polymer ?
#
loop_
_entity_poly.entity_id
_entity_poly.type
_entity_poly.pdbx_seq_one_letter_code
_entity_poly.pdbx_strand_id
1 'polypeptide(L)'
;MVRKVTYVLWVGFIYLLFSFSATAQDMQKSVFEPKLILKALTFEAKLISSVPKMNVKALTSLQPVDRLEPDGIKYSSRWLRSLKTPVIDKQWKCLTEAIYFEARSELIKGQFAVAEVILNRVDSQKFPNSICGVVNQGSNRRNACQFSYNCD
;
A
#
# COMPACT_ATOMS: atom_id res chain seq x y z
N MET A 1 -36.59 -41.57 35.77
CA MET A 1 -35.18 -41.66 35.30
C MET A 1 -34.84 -40.66 34.19
N VAL A 2 -35.74 -40.29 33.32
CA VAL A 2 -35.50 -39.40 32.15
C VAL A 2 -35.03 -37.97 32.55
N ARG A 3 -35.55 -37.38 33.64
CA ARG A 3 -35.20 -35.99 34.08
C ARG A 3 -33.75 -35.82 34.56
N LYS A 4 -33.08 -36.87 35.05
CA LYS A 4 -31.68 -36.79 35.51
C LYS A 4 -30.71 -36.89 34.34
N VAL A 5 -31.07 -37.62 33.28
CA VAL A 5 -30.21 -37.76 32.09
C VAL A 5 -30.17 -36.44 31.29
N THR A 6 -31.31 -35.74 31.18
CA THR A 6 -31.35 -34.45 30.47
C THR A 6 -30.56 -33.37 31.20
N TYR A 7 -30.51 -33.41 32.54
CA TYR A 7 -29.70 -32.42 33.31
C TYR A 7 -28.19 -32.59 33.11
N VAL A 8 -27.73 -33.86 33.08
CA VAL A 8 -26.30 -34.15 32.84
C VAL A 8 -25.85 -33.75 31.43
N LEU A 9 -26.72 -33.96 30.43
CA LEU A 9 -26.43 -33.56 29.05
C LEU A 9 -26.40 -32.02 28.90
N TRP A 10 -27.27 -31.31 29.63
CA TRP A 10 -27.31 -29.83 29.60
C TRP A 10 -26.08 -29.21 30.27
N VAL A 11 -25.65 -29.76 31.42
CA VAL A 11 -24.45 -29.32 32.12
C VAL A 11 -23.20 -29.60 31.30
N GLY A 12 -23.11 -30.76 30.62
CA GLY A 12 -22.03 -31.08 29.72
C GLY A 12 -21.93 -30.16 28.50
N PHE A 13 -23.09 -29.78 27.94
CA PHE A 13 -23.13 -28.83 26.81
C PHE A 13 -22.70 -27.41 27.20
N ILE A 14 -23.06 -26.96 28.41
CA ILE A 14 -22.60 -25.66 28.94
C ILE A 14 -21.08 -25.67 29.19
N TYR A 15 -20.52 -26.77 29.68
CA TYR A 15 -19.06 -26.89 29.86
C TYR A 15 -18.30 -26.89 28.53
N LEU A 16 -18.87 -27.51 27.49
CA LEU A 16 -18.28 -27.48 26.13
C LEU A 16 -18.28 -26.07 25.52
N LEU A 17 -19.32 -25.27 25.76
CA LEU A 17 -19.38 -23.90 25.26
C LEU A 17 -18.41 -22.96 25.99
N PHE A 18 -18.14 -23.21 27.28
CA PHE A 18 -17.16 -22.42 28.05
C PHE A 18 -15.70 -22.76 27.71
N SER A 19 -15.42 -23.97 27.26
CA SER A 19 -14.04 -24.39 26.88
C SER A 19 -13.58 -23.79 25.54
N PHE A 20 -14.50 -23.33 24.70
CA PHE A 20 -14.17 -22.76 23.39
C PHE A 20 -13.80 -21.26 23.44
N SER A 21 -14.09 -20.58 24.56
CA SER A 21 -13.82 -19.15 24.72
C SER A 21 -12.40 -18.83 25.14
N ALA A 22 -11.62 -19.81 25.58
CA ALA A 22 -10.25 -19.60 26.10
C ALA A 22 -9.18 -19.47 24.99
N THR A 23 -9.44 -19.99 23.79
CA THR A 23 -8.42 -20.03 22.72
C THR A 23 -8.30 -18.72 21.92
N ALA A 24 -9.36 -17.90 21.91
CA ALA A 24 -9.32 -16.63 21.19
C ALA A 24 -8.56 -15.52 21.94
N GLN A 25 -8.50 -15.56 23.25
CA GLN A 25 -7.79 -14.56 24.07
C GLN A 25 -6.27 -14.81 24.11
N ASP A 26 -5.81 -16.02 23.90
CA ASP A 26 -4.38 -16.36 23.94
C ASP A 26 -3.67 -16.00 22.63
N MET A 27 -4.40 -16.02 21.49
CA MET A 27 -3.84 -15.59 20.21
C MET A 27 -3.66 -14.06 20.10
N GLN A 28 -4.47 -13.29 20.81
CA GLN A 28 -4.38 -11.82 20.79
C GLN A 28 -3.27 -11.30 21.73
N LYS A 29 -2.88 -12.09 22.73
CA LYS A 29 -1.83 -11.73 23.67
C LYS A 29 -0.42 -11.93 23.11
N SER A 30 -0.25 -12.82 22.14
CA SER A 30 1.05 -13.12 21.52
C SER A 30 1.51 -12.12 20.47
N VAL A 31 0.59 -11.31 19.89
CA VAL A 31 0.91 -10.36 18.81
C VAL A 31 1.38 -9.01 19.35
N PHE A 32 1.12 -8.69 20.63
CA PHE A 32 1.46 -7.41 21.23
C PHE A 32 2.37 -7.57 22.44
N GLU A 33 3.60 -8.06 22.23
CA GLU A 33 4.63 -8.03 23.27
C GLU A 33 5.28 -6.64 23.30
N PRO A 34 5.07 -5.85 24.38
CA PRO A 34 5.66 -4.52 24.52
C PRO A 34 7.20 -4.54 24.40
N LYS A 35 7.81 -5.66 24.78
CA LYS A 35 9.24 -5.90 24.71
C LYS A 35 9.75 -5.99 23.27
N LEU A 36 8.96 -6.55 22.35
CA LEU A 36 9.32 -6.64 20.93
C LEU A 36 9.27 -5.26 20.26
N ILE A 37 8.25 -4.47 20.59
CA ILE A 37 8.09 -3.09 20.10
C ILE A 37 9.23 -2.22 20.61
N LEU A 38 9.55 -2.31 21.91
CA LEU A 38 10.66 -1.56 22.49
C LEU A 38 11.99 -1.95 21.82
N LYS A 39 12.21 -3.23 21.53
CA LYS A 39 13.39 -3.71 20.82
C LYS A 39 13.45 -3.18 19.38
N ALA A 40 12.32 -3.13 18.66
CA ALA A 40 12.24 -2.55 17.33
C ALA A 40 12.55 -1.05 17.36
N LEU A 41 11.92 -0.30 18.27
CA LEU A 41 12.16 1.13 18.43
C LEU A 41 13.60 1.48 18.81
N THR A 42 14.22 0.67 19.69
CA THR A 42 15.64 0.87 20.05
C THR A 42 16.57 0.54 18.90
N PHE A 43 16.23 -0.44 18.06
CA PHE A 43 16.97 -0.76 16.84
C PHE A 43 16.88 0.38 15.82
N GLU A 44 15.69 0.90 15.57
CA GLU A 44 15.48 2.07 14.68
C GLU A 44 16.21 3.31 15.19
N ALA A 45 16.12 3.62 16.48
CA ALA A 45 16.84 4.72 17.10
C ALA A 45 18.36 4.59 16.93
N LYS A 46 18.90 3.36 17.04
CA LYS A 46 20.31 3.06 16.82
C LYS A 46 20.71 3.24 15.36
N LEU A 47 19.86 2.80 14.41
CA LEU A 47 20.10 3.01 12.98
C LEU A 47 20.11 4.50 12.64
N ILE A 48 19.14 5.25 13.12
CA ILE A 48 19.06 6.71 12.90
C ILE A 48 20.26 7.43 13.51
N SER A 49 20.71 7.01 14.70
CA SER A 49 21.89 7.62 15.35
C SER A 49 23.22 7.30 14.65
N SER A 50 23.26 6.22 13.86
CA SER A 50 24.44 5.84 13.07
C SER A 50 24.56 6.61 11.76
N VAL A 51 23.49 7.29 11.32
CA VAL A 51 23.52 8.13 10.10
C VAL A 51 24.28 9.41 10.38
N PRO A 52 25.29 9.77 9.58
CA PRO A 52 26.01 11.04 9.75
C PRO A 52 25.04 12.23 9.77
N LYS A 53 25.14 13.10 10.77
CA LYS A 53 24.24 14.27 10.96
C LYS A 53 24.12 15.15 9.71
N MET A 54 25.16 15.18 8.89
CA MET A 54 25.17 15.91 7.64
C MET A 54 24.18 15.35 6.61
N ASN A 55 24.03 14.00 6.54
CA ASN A 55 23.09 13.34 5.63
C ASN A 55 21.64 13.47 6.13
N VAL A 56 21.43 13.42 7.45
CA VAL A 56 20.08 13.65 8.02
C VAL A 56 19.64 15.08 7.75
N LYS A 57 20.52 16.07 7.90
CA LYS A 57 20.22 17.47 7.57
C LYS A 57 19.93 17.65 6.07
N ALA A 58 20.64 16.95 5.19
CA ALA A 58 20.37 16.96 3.75
C ALA A 58 19.01 16.32 3.39
N LEU A 59 18.62 15.25 4.10
CA LEU A 59 17.32 14.59 3.92
C LEU A 59 16.16 15.36 4.54
N THR A 60 16.39 16.04 5.68
CA THR A 60 15.36 16.83 6.38
C THR A 60 15.31 18.27 5.90
N SER A 61 16.38 18.80 5.33
CA SER A 61 16.39 20.06 4.58
C SER A 61 15.86 19.85 3.16
N LEU A 62 14.80 19.05 3.01
CA LEU A 62 13.99 19.08 1.82
C LEU A 62 13.45 20.51 1.71
N GLN A 63 14.29 21.37 1.14
CA GLN A 63 13.83 22.63 0.56
C GLN A 63 12.59 22.28 -0.25
N PRO A 64 11.53 23.08 -0.22
CA PRO A 64 10.40 22.89 -1.09
C PRO A 64 10.95 22.51 -2.46
N VAL A 65 10.46 21.41 -3.03
CA VAL A 65 11.01 20.75 -4.22
C VAL A 65 10.88 21.63 -5.49
N ASP A 66 10.83 22.93 -5.34
CA ASP A 66 10.86 23.94 -6.41
C ASP A 66 12.16 23.94 -7.22
N ARG A 67 13.21 23.25 -6.74
CA ARG A 67 14.52 23.24 -7.43
C ARG A 67 14.73 22.08 -8.40
N LEU A 68 13.83 21.09 -8.43
CA LEU A 68 13.96 19.93 -9.32
C LEU A 68 12.74 19.81 -10.24
N GLU A 69 12.03 20.92 -10.47
CA GLU A 69 11.03 20.94 -11.52
C GLU A 69 11.78 20.83 -12.86
N PRO A 70 11.55 19.76 -13.66
CA PRO A 70 11.99 19.75 -15.04
C PRO A 70 11.44 21.00 -15.70
N ASP A 71 12.28 21.72 -16.44
CA ASP A 71 11.93 23.00 -17.04
C ASP A 71 10.54 22.94 -17.68
N GLY A 72 9.61 23.72 -17.14
CA GLY A 72 8.26 23.88 -17.67
C GLY A 72 7.14 23.05 -17.01
N ILE A 73 7.39 22.08 -16.15
CA ILE A 73 6.34 21.34 -15.45
C ILE A 73 5.89 22.10 -14.19
N LYS A 74 4.58 22.43 -14.14
CA LYS A 74 3.96 23.06 -12.97
C LYS A 74 2.90 22.10 -12.43
N TYR A 75 3.11 21.54 -11.24
CA TYR A 75 2.17 20.63 -10.61
C TYR A 75 0.93 21.36 -10.08
N SER A 76 0.18 21.99 -10.98
CA SER A 76 -1.04 22.71 -10.64
C SER A 76 -2.17 22.42 -11.62
N SER A 77 -3.42 22.38 -11.10
CA SER A 77 -4.61 22.17 -11.93
C SER A 77 -4.79 23.22 -13.00
N ARG A 78 -4.34 24.48 -12.74
CA ARG A 78 -4.39 25.55 -13.71
C ARG A 78 -3.46 25.26 -14.90
N TRP A 79 -2.24 24.82 -14.62
CA TRP A 79 -1.29 24.45 -15.66
C TRP A 79 -1.75 23.23 -16.46
N LEU A 80 -2.24 22.18 -15.80
CA LEU A 80 -2.78 20.99 -16.47
C LEU A 80 -3.91 21.35 -17.45
N ARG A 81 -4.83 22.26 -17.04
CA ARG A 81 -5.91 22.72 -17.92
C ARG A 81 -5.44 23.59 -19.08
N SER A 82 -4.24 24.16 -19.02
CA SER A 82 -3.65 24.94 -20.12
C SER A 82 -2.94 24.07 -21.16
N LEU A 83 -2.70 22.79 -20.83
CA LEU A 83 -2.08 21.88 -21.78
C LEU A 83 -3.07 21.45 -22.86
N LYS A 84 -2.55 21.24 -24.08
CA LYS A 84 -3.34 20.67 -25.15
C LYS A 84 -3.66 19.20 -24.84
N THR A 85 -4.92 18.83 -24.93
CA THR A 85 -5.34 17.43 -24.73
C THR A 85 -4.70 16.54 -25.80
N PRO A 86 -4.01 15.46 -25.42
CA PRO A 86 -3.42 14.53 -26.37
C PRO A 86 -4.51 13.70 -27.07
N VAL A 87 -4.13 13.01 -28.14
CA VAL A 87 -4.99 12.01 -28.76
C VAL A 87 -5.19 10.85 -27.77
N ILE A 88 -6.46 10.54 -27.48
CA ILE A 88 -6.83 9.49 -26.53
C ILE A 88 -6.75 8.14 -27.25
N ASP A 89 -5.73 7.37 -26.94
CA ASP A 89 -5.57 6.00 -27.40
C ASP A 89 -5.76 4.99 -26.27
N LYS A 90 -5.56 3.70 -26.57
CA LYS A 90 -5.66 2.63 -25.57
C LYS A 90 -4.61 2.75 -24.46
N GLN A 91 -3.40 3.16 -24.77
CA GLN A 91 -2.32 3.29 -23.81
C GLN A 91 -2.60 4.44 -22.83
N TRP A 92 -3.07 5.56 -23.37
CA TRP A 92 -3.51 6.71 -22.58
C TRP A 92 -4.64 6.32 -21.61
N LYS A 93 -5.61 5.53 -22.07
CA LYS A 93 -6.71 5.05 -21.22
C LYS A 93 -6.20 4.21 -20.05
N CYS A 94 -5.34 3.22 -20.31
CA CYS A 94 -4.73 2.40 -19.24
C CYS A 94 -3.97 3.26 -18.20
N LEU A 95 -3.19 4.24 -18.65
CA LEU A 95 -2.48 5.16 -17.77
C LEU A 95 -3.43 5.97 -16.89
N THR A 96 -4.48 6.52 -17.50
CA THR A 96 -5.47 7.35 -16.81
C THR A 96 -6.23 6.56 -15.75
N GLU A 97 -6.64 5.34 -16.08
CA GLU A 97 -7.30 4.43 -15.13
C GLU A 97 -6.39 4.11 -13.95
N ALA A 98 -5.12 3.78 -14.20
CA ALA A 98 -4.16 3.51 -13.14
C ALA A 98 -3.97 4.72 -12.21
N ILE A 99 -3.75 5.92 -12.76
CA ILE A 99 -3.62 7.15 -11.97
C ILE A 99 -4.91 7.42 -11.18
N TYR A 100 -6.07 7.21 -11.77
CA TYR A 100 -7.35 7.44 -11.10
C TYR A 100 -7.52 6.51 -9.89
N PHE A 101 -7.29 5.23 -10.03
CA PHE A 101 -7.50 4.29 -8.95
C PHE A 101 -6.43 4.37 -7.86
N GLU A 102 -5.17 4.62 -8.23
CA GLU A 102 -4.05 4.62 -7.28
C GLU A 102 -3.80 5.99 -6.62
N ALA A 103 -4.12 7.10 -7.30
CA ALA A 103 -3.68 8.41 -6.87
C ALA A 103 -4.73 9.53 -6.94
N ARG A 104 -6.02 9.21 -7.12
CA ARG A 104 -7.07 10.25 -7.23
C ARG A 104 -7.18 11.18 -6.03
N SER A 105 -6.81 10.71 -4.83
CA SER A 105 -6.81 11.48 -3.59
C SER A 105 -5.49 12.22 -3.31
N GLU A 106 -4.46 11.95 -4.12
CA GLU A 106 -3.15 12.56 -3.96
C GLU A 106 -3.08 13.95 -4.60
N LEU A 107 -2.10 14.72 -4.13
CA LEU A 107 -1.71 15.96 -4.81
C LEU A 107 -1.27 15.66 -6.25
N ILE A 108 -1.37 16.62 -7.16
CA ILE A 108 -1.00 16.47 -8.57
C ILE A 108 0.42 15.89 -8.73
N LYS A 109 1.34 16.29 -7.88
CA LYS A 109 2.71 15.74 -7.86
C LYS A 109 2.75 14.24 -7.55
N GLY A 110 1.91 13.75 -6.64
CA GLY A 110 1.76 12.31 -6.35
C GLY A 110 1.17 11.55 -7.54
N GLN A 111 0.20 12.14 -8.25
CA GLN A 111 -0.35 11.57 -9.47
C GLN A 111 0.71 11.43 -10.58
N PHE A 112 1.57 12.45 -10.73
CA PHE A 112 2.73 12.38 -11.64
C PHE A 112 3.72 11.29 -11.25
N ALA A 113 4.00 11.12 -9.95
CA ALA A 113 4.91 10.07 -9.48
C ALA A 113 4.39 8.66 -9.82
N VAL A 114 3.09 8.41 -9.73
CA VAL A 114 2.49 7.14 -10.17
C VAL A 114 2.66 6.95 -11.67
N ALA A 115 2.40 7.98 -12.47
CA ALA A 115 2.60 7.93 -13.93
C ALA A 115 4.06 7.62 -14.27
N GLU A 116 5.01 8.28 -13.62
CA GLU A 116 6.45 8.10 -13.82
C GLU A 116 6.89 6.67 -13.50
N VAL A 117 6.40 6.08 -12.42
CA VAL A 117 6.68 4.67 -12.09
C VAL A 117 6.21 3.73 -13.21
N ILE A 118 5.02 3.96 -13.77
CA ILE A 118 4.51 3.14 -14.87
C ILE A 118 5.38 3.30 -16.11
N LEU A 119 5.73 4.53 -16.48
CA LEU A 119 6.55 4.81 -17.66
C LEU A 119 7.98 4.24 -17.51
N ASN A 120 8.60 4.38 -16.35
CA ASN A 120 9.91 3.78 -16.06
C ASN A 120 9.89 2.25 -16.14
N ARG A 121 8.77 1.62 -15.82
CA ARG A 121 8.61 0.18 -16.03
C ARG A 121 8.51 -0.17 -17.50
N VAL A 122 7.78 0.60 -18.30
CA VAL A 122 7.70 0.40 -19.76
C VAL A 122 9.08 0.48 -20.40
N ASP A 123 9.93 1.39 -19.94
CA ASP A 123 11.30 1.55 -20.44
C ASP A 123 12.26 0.47 -19.95
N SER A 124 11.89 -0.28 -18.93
CA SER A 124 12.72 -1.33 -18.35
C SER A 124 12.47 -2.68 -19.01
N GLN A 125 13.54 -3.35 -19.42
CA GLN A 125 13.50 -4.71 -20.00
C GLN A 125 12.93 -5.78 -19.04
N LYS A 126 12.75 -5.46 -17.75
CA LYS A 126 12.19 -6.37 -16.74
C LYS A 126 10.66 -6.39 -16.73
N PHE A 127 10.03 -5.49 -17.43
CA PHE A 127 8.58 -5.29 -17.45
C PHE A 127 8.03 -5.33 -18.88
N PRO A 128 6.70 -5.44 -19.04
CA PRO A 128 6.08 -5.30 -20.36
C PRO A 128 6.40 -3.95 -21.02
N ASN A 129 6.64 -3.97 -22.32
CA ASN A 129 7.04 -2.80 -23.12
C ASN A 129 5.85 -1.88 -23.53
N SER A 130 4.77 -1.90 -22.80
CA SER A 130 3.61 -1.04 -23.05
C SER A 130 2.91 -0.66 -21.75
N ILE A 131 2.27 0.50 -21.72
CA ILE A 131 1.56 0.98 -20.52
C ILE A 131 0.46 -0.01 -20.11
N CYS A 132 -0.38 -0.44 -21.04
CA CYS A 132 -1.43 -1.42 -20.74
C CYS A 132 -0.84 -2.76 -20.29
N GLY A 133 0.31 -3.16 -20.81
CA GLY A 133 1.02 -4.37 -20.37
C GLY A 133 1.50 -4.28 -18.93
N VAL A 134 2.09 -3.14 -18.54
CA VAL A 134 2.52 -2.88 -17.16
C VAL A 134 1.33 -2.80 -16.21
N VAL A 135 0.28 -2.07 -16.60
CA VAL A 135 -0.91 -1.84 -15.77
C VAL A 135 -1.67 -3.16 -15.52
N ASN A 136 -1.80 -4.01 -16.54
CA ASN A 136 -2.51 -5.28 -16.42
C ASN A 136 -1.59 -6.46 -16.01
N GLN A 137 -0.36 -6.18 -15.58
CA GLN A 137 0.57 -7.24 -15.19
C GLN A 137 0.00 -8.06 -14.01
N GLY A 138 -0.08 -9.38 -14.20
CA GLY A 138 -0.55 -10.31 -13.19
C GLY A 138 -2.08 -10.50 -13.14
N SER A 139 -2.88 -9.78 -13.93
CA SER A 139 -4.35 -9.87 -13.94
C SER A 139 -4.89 -11.25 -14.34
N ASN A 140 -4.09 -12.08 -14.97
CA ASN A 140 -4.44 -13.46 -15.33
C ASN A 140 -4.14 -14.48 -14.22
N ARG A 141 -3.68 -14.05 -13.05
CA ARG A 141 -3.35 -14.90 -11.90
C ARG A 141 -4.00 -14.36 -10.64
N ARG A 142 -4.60 -15.25 -9.86
CA ARG A 142 -5.26 -14.87 -8.60
C ARG A 142 -4.26 -14.19 -7.65
N ASN A 143 -4.64 -13.06 -7.09
CA ASN A 143 -3.85 -12.25 -6.13
C ASN A 143 -2.46 -11.85 -6.63
N ALA A 144 -2.27 -11.69 -7.94
CA ALA A 144 -0.99 -11.33 -8.54
C ALA A 144 -1.03 -10.04 -9.36
N CYS A 145 -2.14 -9.28 -9.31
CA CYS A 145 -2.24 -7.99 -10.00
C CYS A 145 -1.22 -7.00 -9.48
N GLN A 146 -0.52 -6.35 -10.39
CA GLN A 146 0.36 -5.23 -10.04
C GLN A 146 -0.44 -4.04 -9.50
N PHE A 147 -1.63 -3.83 -10.04
CA PHE A 147 -2.61 -2.82 -9.61
C PHE A 147 -3.86 -3.53 -9.13
N SER A 148 -4.25 -3.32 -7.85
CA SER A 148 -5.28 -4.11 -7.18
C SER A 148 -6.64 -4.04 -7.89
N TYR A 149 -7.02 -2.89 -8.40
CA TYR A 149 -8.31 -2.68 -9.08
C TYR A 149 -8.50 -3.55 -10.34
N ASN A 150 -7.44 -4.17 -10.87
CA ASN A 150 -7.53 -5.11 -12.00
C ASN A 150 -7.85 -6.55 -11.58
N CYS A 151 -7.87 -6.82 -10.26
CA CYS A 151 -8.16 -8.15 -9.69
C CYS A 151 -9.46 -8.20 -8.89
N ASP A 152 -10.13 -7.08 -8.67
CA ASP A 152 -11.37 -6.95 -7.92
C ASP A 152 -12.61 -7.29 -8.74
#